data_8954cfb7c581f9c517ee24f795c79c08
#
_entry.id   8954cfb7c581f9c517ee24f795c79c08
#
_cell.length_a   1.000
_cell.length_b   1.000
_cell.length_c   1.000
_cell.angle_alpha   90.00
_cell.angle_beta   90.00
_cell.angle_gamma   90.00
#
_symmetry.space_group_name_H-M   'P 1'
#
loop_
_entity.id
_entity.type
_entity.pdbx_description
1 polymer ?
#
loop_
_entity_poly.entity_id
_entity_poly.type
_entity_poly.pdbx_seq_one_letter_code
_entity_poly.pdbx_strand_id
1 'polypeptide(L)'
;INVMAGYSYADIPECGFSINCCTRGKISDAKNYLNNLVNILEEKIKDGYPKENSLDEALKEIDKITEIKKPILLIEPADNIGGGTPGDATDLLDRLLQTNHTGIVAIINDPEAADACQKAQINDEIQLNIGAKFDLFHGKPILIKAKLEKISDGAFELENKKSHLASMMGTKINMGPSAVLKNDQLTLLLTSIKTPPMDLGQLTSQGINPKDAKI
;
A
#
# COMPACT_ATOMS: atom_id res chain seq x y z
N ILE A 1 -18.25 30.04 -0.53
CA ILE A 1 -17.87 29.18 0.59
C ILE A 1 -17.00 28.07 0.03
N ASN A 2 -15.87 27.80 0.68
CA ASN A 2 -15.01 26.66 0.39
C ASN A 2 -14.90 25.80 1.65
N VAL A 3 -15.02 24.50 1.48
CA VAL A 3 -14.77 23.51 2.52
C VAL A 3 -13.54 22.71 2.08
N MET A 4 -12.51 22.68 2.91
CA MET A 4 -11.28 21.94 2.67
C MET A 4 -11.15 20.86 3.75
N ALA A 5 -11.11 19.62 3.34
CA ALA A 5 -11.10 18.48 4.25
C ALA A 5 -9.79 18.34 5.05
N GLY A 6 -8.71 18.96 4.56
CA GLY A 6 -7.38 18.69 5.08
C GLY A 6 -6.87 17.35 4.59
N TYR A 7 -5.74 16.90 5.14
CA TYR A 7 -5.15 15.60 4.85
C TYR A 7 -5.07 14.78 6.14
N SER A 8 -5.98 13.83 6.29
CA SER A 8 -6.17 13.07 7.54
C SER A 8 -4.96 12.26 8.01
N TYR A 9 -4.03 11.96 7.09
CA TYR A 9 -2.80 11.23 7.39
C TYR A 9 -1.59 12.13 7.70
N ALA A 10 -1.76 13.46 7.62
CA ALA A 10 -0.75 14.37 8.12
C ALA A 10 -0.87 14.49 9.64
N ASP A 11 0.04 13.87 10.37
CA ASP A 11 0.08 13.89 11.84
C ASP A 11 0.72 15.19 12.35
N ILE A 12 0.01 16.30 12.13
CA ILE A 12 0.38 17.62 12.63
C ILE A 12 -0.80 18.28 13.32
N PRO A 13 -0.58 19.09 14.38
CA PRO A 13 -1.66 19.73 15.16
C PRO A 13 -2.60 20.62 14.34
N GLU A 14 -2.09 21.24 13.27
CA GLU A 14 -2.83 22.14 12.39
C GLU A 14 -3.64 21.43 11.31
N CYS A 15 -3.53 20.09 11.18
CA CYS A 15 -4.26 19.33 10.18
C CYS A 15 -5.73 19.20 10.58
N GLY A 16 -6.62 19.46 9.63
CA GLY A 16 -8.05 19.32 9.85
C GLY A 16 -8.89 20.04 8.82
N PHE A 17 -10.18 20.00 9.03
CA PHE A 17 -11.12 20.73 8.20
C PHE A 17 -10.93 22.23 8.36
N SER A 18 -10.99 22.93 7.24
CA SER A 18 -11.11 24.38 7.25
C SER A 18 -12.25 24.85 6.34
N ILE A 19 -12.97 25.86 6.80
CA ILE A 19 -14.08 26.44 6.05
C ILE A 19 -13.84 27.94 5.96
N ASN A 20 -13.92 28.49 4.75
CA ASN A 20 -13.88 29.92 4.55
C ASN A 20 -15.05 30.41 3.68
N CYS A 21 -15.44 31.64 3.90
CA CYS A 21 -16.50 32.31 3.18
C CYS A 21 -16.05 33.70 2.77
N CYS A 22 -16.23 34.02 1.49
CA CYS A 22 -16.14 35.37 0.97
C CYS A 22 -17.54 35.87 0.63
N THR A 23 -17.93 37.03 1.12
CA THR A 23 -19.26 37.61 0.89
C THR A 23 -19.18 39.06 0.47
N ARG A 24 -20.13 39.49 -0.37
CA ARG A 24 -20.45 40.89 -0.66
C ARG A 24 -21.68 41.40 0.13
N GLY A 25 -22.32 40.48 0.88
CA GLY A 25 -23.46 40.74 1.74
C GLY A 25 -23.09 41.04 3.18
N LYS A 26 -24.05 40.84 4.10
CA LYS A 26 -23.82 41.03 5.52
C LYS A 26 -22.88 39.97 6.11
N ILE A 27 -21.90 40.42 6.88
CA ILE A 27 -20.95 39.50 7.56
C ILE A 27 -21.67 38.57 8.55
N SER A 28 -22.75 39.05 9.21
CA SER A 28 -23.57 38.24 10.10
C SER A 28 -24.14 37.01 9.42
N ASP A 29 -24.62 37.15 8.19
CA ASP A 29 -25.22 36.07 7.43
C ASP A 29 -24.12 35.01 7.07
N ALA A 30 -22.94 35.49 6.64
CA ALA A 30 -21.81 34.63 6.38
C ALA A 30 -21.37 33.82 7.60
N LYS A 31 -21.32 34.46 8.79
CA LYS A 31 -21.02 33.79 10.06
C LYS A 31 -22.06 32.71 10.39
N ASN A 32 -23.34 32.99 10.20
CA ASN A 32 -24.40 32.02 10.45
C ASN A 32 -24.28 30.80 9.51
N TYR A 33 -23.97 31.02 8.22
CA TYR A 33 -23.73 29.91 7.28
C TYR A 33 -22.51 29.09 7.67
N LEU A 34 -21.39 29.72 8.08
CA LEU A 34 -20.20 29.02 8.54
C LEU A 34 -20.49 28.18 9.78
N ASN A 35 -21.17 28.73 10.78
CA ASN A 35 -21.53 28.00 12.00
C ASN A 35 -22.43 26.79 11.69
N ASN A 36 -23.42 26.95 10.80
CA ASN A 36 -24.26 25.82 10.39
C ASN A 36 -23.45 24.73 9.71
N LEU A 37 -22.48 25.06 8.86
CA LEU A 37 -21.60 24.08 8.22
C LEU A 37 -20.71 23.37 9.23
N VAL A 38 -20.15 24.10 10.20
CA VAL A 38 -19.36 23.51 11.31
C VAL A 38 -20.21 22.49 12.06
N ASN A 39 -21.43 22.85 12.47
CA ASN A 39 -22.31 21.93 13.19
C ASN A 39 -22.62 20.66 12.37
N ILE A 40 -22.91 20.81 11.06
CA ILE A 40 -23.15 19.66 10.18
C ILE A 40 -21.90 18.77 10.10
N LEU A 41 -20.70 19.36 9.99
CA LEU A 41 -19.46 18.59 9.93
C LEU A 41 -19.18 17.86 11.24
N GLU A 42 -19.38 18.51 12.40
CA GLU A 42 -19.22 17.88 13.71
C GLU A 42 -20.19 16.71 13.93
N GLU A 43 -21.45 16.85 13.48
CA GLU A 43 -22.44 15.76 13.53
C GLU A 43 -22.04 14.59 12.62
N LYS A 44 -21.41 14.86 11.47
CA LYS A 44 -21.10 13.90 10.42
C LYS A 44 -19.68 13.36 10.46
N ILE A 45 -18.83 13.84 11.36
CA ILE A 45 -17.40 13.49 11.38
C ILE A 45 -17.18 11.96 11.45
N LYS A 46 -18.02 11.26 12.21
CA LYS A 46 -17.93 9.79 12.35
C LYS A 46 -18.36 9.04 11.08
N ASP A 47 -19.20 9.64 10.25
CA ASP A 47 -19.64 9.03 8.99
C ASP A 47 -18.51 9.07 7.93
N GLY A 48 -17.50 9.91 8.13
CA GLY A 48 -16.34 10.05 7.26
C GLY A 48 -15.23 9.03 7.51
N TYR A 49 -15.27 8.30 8.61
CA TYR A 49 -14.27 7.26 8.86
C TYR A 49 -14.57 6.01 8.02
N PRO A 50 -13.57 5.47 7.30
CA PRO A 50 -13.75 4.20 6.61
C PRO A 50 -14.01 3.09 7.64
N LYS A 51 -14.88 2.15 7.26
CA LYS A 51 -15.08 0.92 8.03
C LYS A 51 -14.03 -0.07 7.58
N GLU A 52 -13.03 -0.26 8.40
CA GLU A 52 -11.95 -1.21 8.15
C GLU A 52 -12.12 -2.42 9.06
N ASN A 53 -11.76 -3.59 8.55
CA ASN A 53 -11.65 -4.78 9.37
C ASN A 53 -10.31 -4.74 10.11
N SER A 54 -10.29 -5.22 11.34
CA SER A 54 -9.03 -5.57 11.97
C SER A 54 -8.34 -6.71 11.20
N LEU A 55 -7.04 -6.86 11.34
CA LEU A 55 -6.30 -7.95 10.69
C LEU A 55 -6.88 -9.33 11.05
N ASP A 56 -7.22 -9.55 12.31
CA ASP A 56 -7.81 -10.82 12.76
C ASP A 56 -9.21 -11.07 12.17
N GLU A 57 -10.01 -10.01 11.96
CA GLU A 57 -11.30 -10.13 11.29
C GLU A 57 -11.12 -10.45 9.81
N ALA A 58 -10.19 -9.77 9.13
CA ALA A 58 -9.89 -10.03 7.73
C ALA A 58 -9.42 -11.48 7.50
N LEU A 59 -8.51 -11.98 8.33
CA LEU A 59 -8.05 -13.37 8.25
C LEU A 59 -9.18 -14.37 8.50
N LYS A 60 -10.06 -14.13 9.49
CA LYS A 60 -11.23 -14.97 9.74
C LYS A 60 -12.21 -14.99 8.56
N GLU A 61 -12.36 -13.88 7.83
CA GLU A 61 -13.19 -13.87 6.63
C GLU A 61 -12.57 -14.69 5.50
N ILE A 62 -11.24 -14.65 5.35
CA ILE A 62 -10.53 -15.49 4.38
C ILE A 62 -10.69 -16.97 4.71
N ASP A 63 -10.56 -17.35 5.98
CA ASP A 63 -10.70 -18.74 6.42
C ASP A 63 -12.09 -19.35 6.14
N LYS A 64 -13.12 -18.52 6.00
CA LYS A 64 -14.46 -18.98 5.60
C LYS A 64 -14.59 -19.32 4.13
N ILE A 65 -13.65 -18.88 3.32
CA ILE A 65 -13.69 -19.10 1.86
C ILE A 65 -13.17 -20.50 1.55
N THR A 66 -14.08 -21.40 1.20
CA THR A 66 -13.74 -22.79 0.90
C THR A 66 -13.12 -23.00 -0.48
N GLU A 67 -13.38 -22.11 -1.43
CA GLU A 67 -12.83 -22.15 -2.78
C GLU A 67 -12.48 -20.74 -3.27
N ILE A 68 -11.20 -20.46 -3.47
CA ILE A 68 -10.73 -19.17 -3.99
C ILE A 68 -10.73 -19.23 -5.51
N LYS A 69 -11.73 -18.60 -6.13
CA LYS A 69 -11.90 -18.52 -7.60
C LYS A 69 -11.22 -17.31 -8.23
N LYS A 70 -10.93 -16.30 -7.45
CA LYS A 70 -10.26 -15.05 -7.84
C LYS A 70 -9.35 -14.62 -6.71
N PRO A 71 -8.27 -13.89 -6.99
CA PRO A 71 -7.42 -13.34 -5.95
C PRO A 71 -8.22 -12.53 -4.91
N ILE A 72 -7.92 -12.76 -3.64
CA ILE A 72 -8.41 -11.94 -2.53
C ILE A 72 -7.41 -10.82 -2.36
N LEU A 73 -7.87 -9.58 -2.44
CA LEU A 73 -7.01 -8.42 -2.26
C LEU A 73 -7.12 -7.94 -0.80
N LEU A 74 -6.01 -8.01 -0.08
CA LEU A 74 -5.86 -7.41 1.24
C LEU A 74 -5.19 -6.05 1.10
N ILE A 75 -5.87 -5.00 1.55
CA ILE A 75 -5.37 -3.63 1.49
C ILE A 75 -4.97 -3.20 2.89
N GLU A 76 -3.72 -2.88 3.05
CA GLU A 76 -3.16 -2.30 4.27
C GLU A 76 -3.00 -0.78 4.05
N PRO A 77 -3.84 0.05 4.70
CA PRO A 77 -3.84 1.49 4.44
C PRO A 77 -2.80 2.27 5.24
N ALA A 78 -2.26 1.71 6.33
CA ALA A 78 -1.36 2.43 7.22
C ALA A 78 0.00 2.71 6.59
N ASP A 79 0.47 1.81 5.69
CA ASP A 79 1.73 1.98 4.97
C ASP A 79 1.50 2.33 3.49
N ASN A 80 0.60 3.28 3.23
CA ASN A 80 0.30 3.74 1.87
C ASN A 80 1.39 4.65 1.31
N ILE A 81 2.18 4.16 0.38
CA ILE A 81 3.24 4.92 -0.33
C ILE A 81 2.70 6.23 -0.92
N GLY A 82 1.46 6.25 -1.42
CA GLY A 82 0.80 7.46 -1.90
C GLY A 82 0.57 8.51 -0.81
N GLY A 83 0.54 8.10 0.45
CA GLY A 83 0.50 8.95 1.64
C GLY A 83 1.89 9.41 2.12
N GLY A 84 2.96 8.90 1.52
CA GLY A 84 4.34 9.27 1.87
C GLY A 84 5.07 8.26 2.76
N THR A 85 4.42 7.18 3.17
CA THR A 85 4.99 6.15 4.02
C THR A 85 6.09 5.34 3.31
N PRO A 86 6.86 4.52 4.05
CA PRO A 86 7.95 3.73 3.48
C PRO A 86 7.54 2.69 2.45
N GLY A 87 6.39 2.03 2.60
CA GLY A 87 6.00 0.86 1.79
C GLY A 87 6.73 -0.41 2.18
N ASP A 88 7.13 -0.52 3.45
CA ASP A 88 7.91 -1.64 3.97
C ASP A 88 7.25 -2.37 5.14
N ALA A 89 5.95 -2.12 5.39
CA ALA A 89 5.17 -2.77 6.45
C ALA A 89 5.18 -4.29 6.34
N THR A 90 5.28 -4.94 7.48
CA THR A 90 5.41 -6.40 7.57
C THR A 90 4.30 -7.07 8.37
N ASP A 91 3.51 -6.35 9.16
CA ASP A 91 2.53 -6.95 10.08
C ASP A 91 1.51 -7.84 9.37
N LEU A 92 0.95 -7.39 8.25
CA LEU A 92 0.02 -8.19 7.46
C LEU A 92 0.70 -9.43 6.89
N LEU A 93 1.89 -9.27 6.29
CA LEU A 93 2.62 -10.38 5.70
C LEU A 93 3.07 -11.40 6.76
N ASP A 94 3.57 -10.94 7.92
CA ASP A 94 3.98 -11.81 9.02
C ASP A 94 2.80 -12.67 9.51
N ARG A 95 1.63 -12.06 9.68
CA ARG A 95 0.43 -12.78 10.09
C ARG A 95 -0.06 -13.79 9.04
N LEU A 96 0.00 -13.44 7.75
CA LEU A 96 -0.34 -14.37 6.66
C LEU A 96 0.60 -15.57 6.63
N LEU A 97 1.89 -15.36 6.81
CA LEU A 97 2.90 -16.43 6.81
C LEU A 97 2.76 -17.40 8.01
N GLN A 98 2.11 -16.98 9.09
CA GLN A 98 1.77 -17.83 10.23
C GLN A 98 0.52 -18.70 9.98
N THR A 99 -0.19 -18.49 8.89
CA THR A 99 -1.34 -19.31 8.48
C THR A 99 -0.91 -20.44 7.55
N ASN A 100 -1.87 -21.30 7.16
CA ASN A 100 -1.65 -22.32 6.14
C ASN A 100 -2.02 -21.85 4.71
N HIS A 101 -2.29 -20.57 4.52
CA HIS A 101 -2.58 -20.03 3.20
C HIS A 101 -1.34 -20.07 2.30
N THR A 102 -1.57 -20.33 1.02
CA THR A 102 -0.53 -20.38 -0.02
C THR A 102 -0.94 -19.52 -1.21
N GLY A 103 0.00 -19.23 -2.10
CA GLY A 103 -0.26 -18.37 -3.25
C GLY A 103 -0.39 -16.91 -2.85
N ILE A 104 0.30 -16.51 -1.78
CA ILE A 104 0.40 -15.14 -1.33
C ILE A 104 1.34 -14.38 -2.28
N VAL A 105 0.91 -13.20 -2.72
CA VAL A 105 1.75 -12.26 -3.47
C VAL A 105 1.84 -10.97 -2.70
N ALA A 106 3.05 -10.52 -2.41
CA ALA A 106 3.30 -9.27 -1.70
C ALA A 106 4.35 -8.42 -2.42
N ILE A 107 4.28 -7.10 -2.22
CA ILE A 107 5.27 -6.14 -2.69
C ILE A 107 5.78 -5.39 -1.47
N ILE A 108 7.09 -5.34 -1.28
CA ILE A 108 7.73 -4.61 -0.18
C ILE A 108 8.85 -3.74 -0.76
N ASN A 109 8.86 -2.47 -0.39
CA ASN A 109 9.96 -1.57 -0.70
C ASN A 109 11.07 -1.75 0.33
N ASP A 110 12.08 -2.51 -0.03
CA ASP A 110 13.25 -2.78 0.81
C ASP A 110 14.54 -2.70 -0.02
N PRO A 111 15.14 -1.50 -0.13
CA PRO A 111 16.34 -1.28 -0.94
C PRO A 111 17.52 -2.16 -0.54
N GLU A 112 17.69 -2.41 0.77
CA GLU A 112 18.78 -3.24 1.29
C GLU A 112 18.63 -4.70 0.87
N ALA A 113 17.42 -5.26 1.03
CA ALA A 113 17.13 -6.62 0.63
C ALA A 113 17.20 -6.79 -0.90
N ALA A 114 16.68 -5.82 -1.67
CA ALA A 114 16.80 -5.81 -3.12
C ALA A 114 18.26 -5.79 -3.58
N ASP A 115 19.11 -4.94 -2.98
CA ASP A 115 20.56 -4.88 -3.28
C ASP A 115 21.28 -6.19 -2.92
N ALA A 116 20.92 -6.81 -1.81
CA ALA A 116 21.46 -8.13 -1.44
C ALA A 116 21.12 -9.20 -2.50
N CYS A 117 19.89 -9.20 -3.00
CA CYS A 117 19.44 -10.10 -4.07
C CYS A 117 20.19 -9.84 -5.39
N GLN A 118 20.53 -8.59 -5.74
CA GLN A 118 21.28 -8.27 -6.95
C GLN A 118 22.70 -8.87 -6.98
N LYS A 119 23.26 -9.19 -5.79
CA LYS A 119 24.59 -9.78 -5.63
C LYS A 119 24.59 -11.32 -5.64
N ALA A 120 23.40 -11.94 -5.58
CA ALA A 120 23.22 -13.39 -5.62
C ALA A 120 22.96 -13.90 -7.05
N GLN A 121 22.92 -15.23 -7.21
CA GLN A 121 22.60 -15.86 -8.48
C GLN A 121 21.14 -16.29 -8.53
N ILE A 122 20.53 -16.22 -9.71
CA ILE A 122 19.19 -16.77 -9.92
C ILE A 122 19.20 -18.27 -9.55
N ASN A 123 18.17 -18.68 -8.84
CA ASN A 123 17.95 -19.97 -8.20
C ASN A 123 18.68 -20.22 -6.88
N ASP A 124 19.46 -19.27 -6.36
CA ASP A 124 20.00 -19.37 -5.02
C ASP A 124 18.88 -19.35 -3.96
N GLU A 125 19.09 -20.13 -2.89
CA GLU A 125 18.30 -20.00 -1.66
C GLU A 125 18.76 -18.77 -0.88
N ILE A 126 17.88 -17.80 -0.75
CA ILE A 126 18.13 -16.54 -0.06
C ILE A 126 17.47 -16.57 1.30
N GLN A 127 18.16 -16.07 2.29
CA GLN A 127 17.64 -15.87 3.64
C GLN A 127 17.97 -14.45 4.10
N LEU A 128 16.95 -13.59 4.18
CA LEU A 128 17.09 -12.16 4.51
C LEU A 128 16.00 -11.71 5.48
N ASN A 129 16.35 -10.70 6.28
CA ASN A 129 15.37 -9.91 7.02
C ASN A 129 14.76 -8.88 6.08
N ILE A 130 13.44 -8.89 5.95
CA ILE A 130 12.68 -8.10 4.98
C ILE A 130 11.77 -7.11 5.69
N GLY A 131 11.73 -5.88 5.18
CA GLY A 131 10.79 -4.83 5.54
C GLY A 131 10.99 -4.24 6.93
N ALA A 132 10.11 -3.33 7.32
CA ALA A 132 10.06 -2.62 8.61
C ALA A 132 11.43 -2.10 9.07
N LYS A 133 12.17 -1.45 8.16
CA LYS A 133 13.52 -0.92 8.43
C LYS A 133 13.55 0.60 8.56
N PHE A 134 12.51 1.30 8.07
CA PHE A 134 12.49 2.76 8.06
C PHE A 134 11.98 3.36 9.35
N ASP A 135 11.10 2.66 10.08
CA ASP A 135 10.53 3.15 11.34
C ASP A 135 10.19 1.99 12.28
N LEU A 136 9.51 2.31 13.40
CA LEU A 136 9.12 1.33 14.42
C LEU A 136 7.59 1.10 14.47
N PHE A 137 6.84 1.65 13.53
CA PHE A 137 5.37 1.67 13.55
C PHE A 137 4.73 0.62 12.64
N HIS A 138 5.47 0.14 11.63
CA HIS A 138 4.95 -0.71 10.55
C HIS A 138 5.39 -2.18 10.67
N GLY A 139 5.58 -2.65 11.90
CA GLY A 139 5.95 -4.02 12.20
C GLY A 139 7.42 -4.20 12.58
N LYS A 140 7.95 -5.38 12.29
CA LYS A 140 9.36 -5.76 12.54
C LYS A 140 9.91 -6.47 11.31
N PRO A 141 11.21 -6.37 11.02
CA PRO A 141 11.81 -7.15 9.96
C PRO A 141 11.49 -8.65 10.12
N ILE A 142 11.00 -9.28 9.05
CA ILE A 142 10.67 -10.71 9.03
C ILE A 142 11.73 -11.50 8.28
N LEU A 143 12.12 -12.63 8.85
CA LEU A 143 13.08 -13.53 8.22
C LEU A 143 12.38 -14.35 7.14
N ILE A 144 12.71 -14.09 5.88
CA ILE A 144 12.22 -14.85 4.73
C ILE A 144 13.32 -15.76 4.21
N LYS A 145 12.97 -17.05 4.05
CA LYS A 145 13.77 -18.02 3.31
C LYS A 145 13.03 -18.38 2.04
N ALA A 146 13.64 -18.11 0.89
CA ALA A 146 13.01 -18.29 -0.40
C ALA A 146 14.06 -18.40 -1.51
N LYS A 147 13.65 -18.93 -2.64
CA LYS A 147 14.46 -19.01 -3.86
C LYS A 147 14.41 -17.68 -4.60
N LEU A 148 15.55 -17.23 -5.08
CA LEU A 148 15.65 -16.05 -5.96
C LEU A 148 15.23 -16.45 -7.39
N GLU A 149 14.05 -16.00 -7.80
CA GLU A 149 13.48 -16.35 -9.11
C GLU A 149 13.89 -15.34 -10.19
N LYS A 150 14.05 -14.06 -9.83
CA LYS A 150 14.36 -12.99 -10.78
C LYS A 150 15.06 -11.81 -10.11
N ILE A 151 15.93 -11.16 -10.87
CA ILE A 151 16.46 -9.82 -10.61
C ILE A 151 16.22 -8.94 -11.84
N SER A 152 16.03 -7.64 -11.64
CA SER A 152 15.78 -6.67 -12.71
C SER A 152 16.17 -5.26 -12.30
N ASP A 153 16.17 -4.34 -13.27
CA ASP A 153 16.32 -2.90 -13.02
C ASP A 153 15.05 -2.22 -12.53
N GLY A 154 13.93 -2.98 -12.48
CA GLY A 154 12.64 -2.51 -12.01
C GLY A 154 11.90 -1.58 -12.95
N ALA A 155 12.37 -1.39 -14.19
CA ALA A 155 11.67 -0.58 -15.18
C ALA A 155 10.45 -1.34 -15.74
N PHE A 156 9.30 -0.66 -15.82
CA PHE A 156 8.10 -1.21 -16.43
C PHE A 156 7.25 -0.12 -17.09
N GLU A 157 6.34 -0.54 -17.96
CA GLU A 157 5.33 0.31 -18.56
C GLU A 157 3.95 -0.01 -17.98
N LEU A 158 3.17 1.04 -17.66
CA LEU A 158 1.82 0.85 -17.13
C LEU A 158 0.92 0.15 -18.15
N GLU A 159 0.15 -0.83 -17.69
CA GLU A 159 -0.89 -1.47 -18.50
C GLU A 159 -2.04 -0.47 -18.77
N ASN A 160 -2.43 0.30 -17.76
CA ASN A 160 -3.43 1.35 -17.92
C ASN A 160 -2.78 2.73 -18.13
N LYS A 161 -2.47 3.07 -19.37
CA LYS A 161 -1.84 4.36 -19.74
C LYS A 161 -2.74 5.60 -19.52
N LYS A 162 -4.00 5.42 -19.15
CA LYS A 162 -4.96 6.50 -18.84
C LYS A 162 -5.34 6.53 -17.35
N SER A 163 -4.59 5.83 -16.52
CA SER A 163 -4.84 5.78 -15.06
C SER A 163 -4.45 7.10 -14.38
N HIS A 164 -4.91 7.24 -13.13
CA HIS A 164 -4.47 8.34 -12.26
C HIS A 164 -2.94 8.29 -12.07
N LEU A 165 -2.36 7.11 -11.90
CA LEU A 165 -0.92 6.94 -11.78
C LEU A 165 -0.18 7.45 -13.02
N ALA A 166 -0.70 7.15 -14.23
CA ALA A 166 -0.15 7.66 -15.48
C ALA A 166 -0.17 9.19 -15.57
N SER A 167 -1.19 9.83 -15.01
CA SER A 167 -1.30 11.30 -14.98
C SER A 167 -0.30 11.95 -14.03
N MET A 168 0.12 11.26 -12.97
CA MET A 168 1.06 11.77 -11.98
C MET A 168 2.52 11.49 -12.32
N MET A 169 2.82 10.28 -12.79
CA MET A 169 4.19 9.78 -12.94
C MET A 169 4.59 9.46 -14.39
N GLY A 170 3.66 9.60 -15.34
CA GLY A 170 3.86 9.15 -16.71
C GLY A 170 3.59 7.66 -16.87
N THR A 171 3.79 7.14 -18.09
CA THR A 171 3.45 5.73 -18.41
C THR A 171 4.62 4.75 -18.23
N LYS A 172 5.83 5.27 -18.00
CA LYS A 172 7.04 4.48 -17.75
C LYS A 172 7.48 4.73 -16.32
N ILE A 173 7.50 3.68 -15.54
CA ILE A 173 7.81 3.70 -14.09
C ILE A 173 9.10 2.92 -13.87
N ASN A 174 9.82 3.29 -12.83
CA ASN A 174 11.00 2.55 -12.39
C ASN A 174 10.94 2.33 -10.88
N MET A 175 10.90 1.05 -10.48
CA MET A 175 10.93 0.59 -9.09
C MET A 175 12.36 0.47 -8.54
N GLY A 176 13.38 0.84 -9.35
CA GLY A 176 14.79 0.58 -9.04
C GLY A 176 15.15 -0.91 -9.08
N PRO A 177 16.41 -1.25 -8.81
CA PRO A 177 16.81 -2.64 -8.66
C PRO A 177 15.80 -3.44 -7.86
N SER A 178 15.28 -4.49 -8.46
CA SER A 178 14.16 -5.29 -7.94
C SER A 178 14.46 -6.77 -7.99
N ALA A 179 13.85 -7.55 -7.09
CA ALA A 179 14.01 -8.99 -7.04
C ALA A 179 12.69 -9.70 -6.75
N VAL A 180 12.52 -10.89 -7.29
CA VAL A 180 11.40 -11.78 -6.95
C VAL A 180 11.94 -12.96 -6.16
N LEU A 181 11.46 -13.11 -4.93
CA LEU A 181 11.70 -14.24 -4.06
C LEU A 181 10.46 -15.13 -4.03
N LYS A 182 10.66 -16.45 -4.04
CA LYS A 182 9.54 -17.38 -4.03
C LYS A 182 9.81 -18.60 -3.16
N ASN A 183 8.81 -19.00 -2.40
CA ASN A 183 8.76 -20.28 -1.70
C ASN A 183 7.36 -20.92 -1.89
N ASP A 184 7.06 -21.99 -1.17
CA ASP A 184 5.80 -22.73 -1.31
C ASP A 184 4.56 -21.90 -0.94
N GLN A 185 4.73 -20.85 -0.13
CA GLN A 185 3.64 -20.03 0.39
C GLN A 185 3.57 -18.66 -0.27
N LEU A 186 4.71 -18.04 -0.58
CA LEU A 186 4.87 -16.64 -0.90
C LEU A 186 5.60 -16.42 -2.22
N THR A 187 5.12 -15.47 -3.01
CA THR A 187 5.87 -14.79 -4.06
C THR A 187 6.03 -13.33 -3.64
N LEU A 188 7.26 -12.89 -3.37
CA LEU A 188 7.58 -11.57 -2.87
C LEU A 188 8.32 -10.75 -3.91
N LEU A 189 7.77 -9.62 -4.29
CA LEU A 189 8.48 -8.61 -5.08
C LEU A 189 9.13 -7.60 -4.14
N LEU A 190 10.46 -7.55 -4.17
CA LEU A 190 11.25 -6.51 -3.51
C LEU A 190 11.56 -5.39 -4.49
N THR A 191 11.37 -4.15 -4.05
CA THR A 191 11.70 -2.95 -4.83
C THR A 191 12.65 -2.05 -4.04
N SER A 192 13.48 -1.27 -4.74
CA SER A 192 14.39 -0.33 -4.08
C SER A 192 13.96 1.13 -4.18
N ILE A 193 12.96 1.44 -5.02
CA ILE A 193 12.32 2.75 -5.12
C ILE A 193 10.83 2.59 -4.83
N LYS A 194 10.33 3.42 -3.91
CA LYS A 194 8.91 3.45 -3.54
C LYS A 194 8.02 3.66 -4.77
N THR A 195 7.17 2.69 -5.05
CA THR A 195 6.26 2.73 -6.18
C THR A 195 4.87 2.31 -5.74
N PRO A 196 3.85 3.18 -5.83
CA PRO A 196 2.50 2.83 -5.44
C PRO A 196 1.99 1.60 -6.22
N PRO A 197 1.40 0.60 -5.56
CA PRO A 197 0.93 -0.64 -6.20
C PRO A 197 -0.42 -0.43 -6.91
N MET A 198 -0.45 0.44 -7.92
CA MET A 198 -1.67 0.89 -8.58
C MET A 198 -1.83 0.37 -10.02
N ASP A 199 -0.89 -0.45 -10.51
CA ASP A 199 -0.95 -1.00 -11.87
C ASP A 199 -0.36 -2.41 -11.91
N LEU A 200 -1.02 -3.32 -12.62
CA LEU A 200 -0.60 -4.71 -12.73
C LEU A 200 0.74 -4.88 -13.46
N GLY A 201 1.13 -3.91 -14.28
CA GLY A 201 2.44 -3.86 -14.94
C GLY A 201 3.60 -3.99 -13.95
N GLN A 202 3.42 -3.54 -12.71
CA GLN A 202 4.40 -3.71 -11.65
C GLN A 202 4.72 -5.19 -11.35
N LEU A 203 3.71 -6.05 -11.34
CA LEU A 203 3.85 -7.50 -11.12
C LEU A 203 4.18 -8.23 -12.42
N THR A 204 3.44 -7.95 -13.50
CA THR A 204 3.57 -8.69 -14.76
C THR A 204 4.93 -8.47 -15.42
N SER A 205 5.53 -7.27 -15.31
CA SER A 205 6.90 -7.01 -15.76
C SER A 205 7.93 -7.88 -15.03
N GLN A 206 7.63 -8.27 -13.80
CA GLN A 206 8.50 -9.12 -13.00
C GLN A 206 8.23 -10.63 -13.20
N GLY A 207 7.31 -10.98 -14.10
CA GLY A 207 6.93 -12.37 -14.37
C GLY A 207 5.93 -12.94 -13.36
N ILE A 208 5.37 -12.10 -12.50
CA ILE A 208 4.32 -12.48 -11.55
C ILE A 208 2.97 -12.26 -12.23
N ASN A 209 2.20 -13.32 -12.43
CA ASN A 209 0.84 -13.20 -12.93
C ASN A 209 -0.13 -13.01 -11.75
N PRO A 210 -0.75 -11.82 -11.57
CA PRO A 210 -1.65 -11.56 -10.45
C PRO A 210 -2.87 -12.49 -10.40
N LYS A 211 -3.25 -13.09 -11.54
CA LYS A 211 -4.40 -14.01 -11.60
C LYS A 211 -4.10 -15.37 -10.95
N ASP A 212 -2.82 -15.72 -10.79
CA ASP A 212 -2.41 -16.97 -10.16
C ASP A 212 -2.28 -16.81 -8.63
N ALA A 213 -2.33 -15.58 -8.12
CA ALA A 213 -2.38 -15.31 -6.70
C ALA A 213 -3.68 -15.81 -6.09
N LYS A 214 -3.62 -16.24 -4.83
CA LYS A 214 -4.82 -16.52 -4.02
C LYS A 214 -5.10 -15.35 -3.07
N ILE A 215 -4.05 -14.77 -2.52
CA ILE A 215 -4.11 -13.61 -1.62
C ILE A 215 -3.04 -12.61 -2.04
#